data_7d68e85a838b621e923ec77c62d37645
#
_entry.id   7d68e85a838b621e923ec77c62d37645
#
_cell.length_a   1.000
_cell.length_b   1.000
_cell.length_c   1.000
_cell.angle_alpha   90.00
_cell.angle_beta   90.00
_cell.angle_gamma   90.00
#
_symmetry.space_group_name_H-M   'P 1'
#
loop_
_entity.id
_entity.type
_entity.pdbx_description
1 polymer ?
#
loop_
_entity_poly.entity_id
_entity_poly.type
_entity_poly.pdbx_seq_one_letter_code
_entity_poly.pdbx_strand_id
1 'polypeptide(L)'
;MSIRFARKADCAAIAEIYNHAVLYTAAIWNDQTVDADNRIAWFEARTIAGYPVLVSEEDGVVTGYASFGDWRSFDGFRHTVEHSVYVHPDHQGKGLGRKLLSRLIDEARDCGKHVMVAGIESQNQASLHLHHSLGFVVTAQMPQVGTKFGRWLDLTFMQLQLDERTEPDTIG
;
A
#
# COMPACT_ATOMS: atom_id res chain seq x y z
N MET A 1 -7.89 -18.55 6.73
CA MET A 1 -7.37 -17.25 6.24
C MET A 1 -6.44 -17.49 5.07
N SER A 2 -6.67 -16.82 3.93
CA SER A 2 -5.87 -16.89 2.72
C SER A 2 -5.54 -15.49 2.19
N ILE A 3 -4.47 -15.37 1.39
CA ILE A 3 -4.18 -14.17 0.59
C ILE A 3 -4.28 -14.57 -0.87
N ARG A 4 -5.04 -13.79 -1.63
CA ARG A 4 -5.27 -14.01 -3.05
C ARG A 4 -5.32 -12.69 -3.84
N PHE A 5 -5.27 -12.78 -5.15
CA PHE A 5 -5.59 -11.64 -5.99
C PHE A 5 -7.06 -11.23 -5.81
N ALA A 6 -7.26 -9.93 -5.79
CA ALA A 6 -8.60 -9.36 -5.72
C ALA A 6 -9.39 -9.63 -7.01
N ARG A 7 -10.70 -9.62 -6.86
CA ARG A 7 -11.67 -9.67 -7.96
C ARG A 7 -12.52 -8.40 -7.91
N LYS A 8 -13.16 -8.05 -8.99
CA LYS A 8 -14.08 -6.90 -9.06
C LYS A 8 -15.14 -6.93 -7.94
N ALA A 9 -15.62 -8.11 -7.58
CA ALA A 9 -16.58 -8.30 -6.48
C ALA A 9 -16.04 -7.91 -5.09
N ASP A 10 -14.72 -7.87 -4.89
CA ASP A 10 -14.12 -7.47 -3.61
C ASP A 10 -14.09 -5.95 -3.42
N CYS A 11 -14.36 -5.16 -4.47
CA CYS A 11 -14.21 -3.71 -4.43
C CYS A 11 -15.13 -3.01 -3.44
N ALA A 12 -16.30 -3.58 -3.14
CA ALA A 12 -17.18 -3.06 -2.09
C ALA A 12 -16.52 -3.17 -0.70
N ALA A 13 -15.98 -4.33 -0.37
CA ALA A 13 -15.26 -4.53 0.89
C ALA A 13 -13.95 -3.71 0.96
N ILE A 14 -13.26 -3.54 -0.16
CA ILE A 14 -12.09 -2.65 -0.25
C ILE A 14 -12.50 -1.20 0.03
N ALA A 15 -13.67 -0.75 -0.47
CA ALA A 15 -14.20 0.58 -0.18
C ALA A 15 -14.49 0.77 1.32
N GLU A 16 -15.07 -0.22 1.99
CA GLU A 16 -15.33 -0.17 3.43
C GLU A 16 -14.04 -0.03 4.24
N ILE A 17 -13.01 -0.83 3.94
CA ILE A 17 -11.71 -0.76 4.62
C ILE A 17 -11.04 0.58 4.36
N TYR A 18 -11.05 1.07 3.12
CA TYR A 18 -10.53 2.38 2.75
C TYR A 18 -11.23 3.51 3.51
N ASN A 19 -12.55 3.51 3.52
CA ASN A 19 -13.37 4.53 4.17
C ASN A 19 -13.17 4.57 5.68
N HIS A 20 -13.02 3.41 6.32
CA HIS A 20 -12.65 3.36 7.74
C HIS A 20 -11.31 4.08 7.99
N ALA A 21 -10.30 3.82 7.16
CA ALA A 21 -9.01 4.49 7.29
C ALA A 21 -9.11 6.01 7.04
N VAL A 22 -9.94 6.44 6.09
CA VAL A 22 -10.22 7.87 5.83
C VAL A 22 -10.90 8.53 7.03
N LEU A 23 -11.93 7.91 7.58
CA LEU A 23 -12.78 8.55 8.60
C LEU A 23 -12.15 8.55 10.00
N TYR A 24 -11.40 7.51 10.34
CA TYR A 24 -11.02 7.24 11.74
C TYR A 24 -9.52 7.18 11.99
N THR A 25 -8.67 7.30 10.97
CA THR A 25 -7.21 7.18 11.12
C THR A 25 -6.47 8.27 10.36
N ALA A 26 -5.19 8.44 10.67
CA ALA A 26 -4.25 9.25 9.89
C ALA A 26 -3.45 8.39 8.88
N ALA A 27 -3.88 7.18 8.55
CA ALA A 27 -3.22 6.34 7.56
C ALA A 27 -3.50 6.81 6.11
N ILE A 28 -4.65 7.41 5.87
CA ILE A 28 -5.02 8.03 4.60
C ILE A 28 -5.37 9.50 4.86
N TRP A 29 -4.73 10.40 4.10
CA TRP A 29 -4.88 11.85 4.28
C TRP A 29 -5.94 12.46 3.34
N ASN A 30 -6.95 11.66 2.99
CA ASN A 30 -8.15 12.14 2.30
C ASN A 30 -9.26 12.42 3.32
N ASP A 31 -10.14 13.36 2.97
CA ASP A 31 -11.32 13.71 3.77
C ASP A 31 -12.60 13.07 3.23
N GLN A 32 -12.59 12.68 1.95
CA GLN A 32 -13.76 12.12 1.26
C GLN A 32 -13.71 10.61 1.22
N THR A 33 -14.84 9.98 1.54
CA THR A 33 -15.07 8.55 1.34
C THR A 33 -15.32 8.24 -0.13
N VAL A 34 -15.21 6.97 -0.48
CA VAL A 34 -15.44 6.46 -1.83
C VAL A 34 -16.51 5.37 -1.81
N ASP A 35 -17.14 5.13 -2.96
CA ASP A 35 -18.06 4.02 -3.17
C ASP A 35 -17.39 2.83 -3.87
N ALA A 36 -18.17 1.79 -4.09
CA ALA A 36 -17.70 0.60 -4.78
C ALA A 36 -17.29 0.89 -6.24
N ASP A 37 -18.01 1.77 -6.94
CA ASP A 37 -17.70 2.11 -8.34
C ASP A 37 -16.36 2.83 -8.45
N ASN A 38 -16.03 3.71 -7.52
CA ASN A 38 -14.70 4.33 -7.43
C ASN A 38 -13.60 3.27 -7.23
N ARG A 39 -13.82 2.28 -6.37
CA ARG A 39 -12.85 1.20 -6.16
C ARG A 39 -12.76 0.24 -7.33
N ILE A 40 -13.84 0.01 -8.07
CA ILE A 40 -13.82 -0.74 -9.31
C ILE A 40 -12.94 -0.03 -10.36
N ALA A 41 -13.14 1.27 -10.56
CA ALA A 41 -12.31 2.04 -11.49
C ALA A 41 -10.83 2.03 -11.09
N TRP A 42 -10.53 2.17 -9.79
CA TRP A 42 -9.17 2.05 -9.28
C TRP A 42 -8.58 0.64 -9.50
N PHE A 43 -9.34 -0.42 -9.25
CA PHE A 43 -8.94 -1.81 -9.47
C PHE A 43 -8.63 -2.08 -10.95
N GLU A 44 -9.51 -1.62 -11.85
CA GLU A 44 -9.32 -1.75 -13.30
C GLU A 44 -8.08 -0.98 -13.77
N ALA A 45 -7.83 0.23 -13.26
CA ALA A 45 -6.62 0.98 -13.56
C ALA A 45 -5.34 0.26 -13.10
N ARG A 46 -5.34 -0.38 -11.91
CA ARG A 46 -4.23 -1.21 -11.44
C ARG A 46 -4.00 -2.41 -12.34
N THR A 47 -5.07 -3.08 -12.75
CA THR A 47 -5.01 -4.24 -13.65
C THR A 47 -4.45 -3.87 -15.02
N ILE A 48 -4.89 -2.75 -15.60
CA ILE A 48 -4.38 -2.25 -16.88
C ILE A 48 -2.89 -1.90 -16.81
N ALA A 49 -2.45 -1.32 -15.67
CA ALA A 49 -1.04 -1.01 -15.41
C ALA A 49 -0.19 -2.26 -15.11
N GLY A 50 -0.78 -3.45 -15.03
CA GLY A 50 -0.10 -4.70 -14.67
C GLY A 50 0.28 -4.78 -13.19
N TYR A 51 -0.38 -4.02 -12.32
CA TYR A 51 -0.10 -4.00 -10.89
C TYR A 51 -1.09 -4.86 -10.10
N PRO A 52 -0.62 -5.63 -9.12
CA PRO A 52 -1.48 -6.50 -8.33
C PRO A 52 -2.36 -5.72 -7.36
N VAL A 53 -3.55 -6.23 -7.13
CA VAL A 53 -4.37 -5.94 -5.97
C VAL A 53 -4.55 -7.25 -5.21
N LEU A 54 -4.10 -7.30 -3.97
CA LEU A 54 -4.21 -8.47 -3.09
C LEU A 54 -5.28 -8.22 -2.04
N VAL A 55 -5.99 -9.27 -1.67
CA VAL A 55 -6.89 -9.27 -0.51
C VAL A 55 -6.53 -10.40 0.44
N SER A 56 -6.68 -10.16 1.73
CA SER A 56 -6.79 -11.23 2.73
C SER A 56 -8.25 -11.61 2.92
N GLU A 57 -8.53 -12.89 3.02
CA GLU A 57 -9.87 -13.45 3.18
C GLU A 57 -9.90 -14.44 4.34
N GLU A 58 -10.92 -14.34 5.17
CA GLU A 58 -11.23 -15.27 6.26
C GLU A 58 -12.71 -15.60 6.22
N ASP A 59 -13.06 -16.89 6.09
CA ASP A 59 -14.45 -17.38 6.03
C ASP A 59 -15.33 -16.67 4.97
N GLY A 60 -14.72 -16.36 3.80
CA GLY A 60 -15.42 -15.68 2.70
C GLY A 60 -15.53 -14.16 2.84
N VAL A 61 -14.95 -13.57 3.91
CA VAL A 61 -14.97 -12.14 4.18
C VAL A 61 -13.59 -11.54 3.86
N VAL A 62 -13.55 -10.45 3.10
CA VAL A 62 -12.33 -9.68 2.87
C VAL A 62 -11.95 -8.91 4.14
N THR A 63 -10.77 -9.19 4.68
CA THR A 63 -10.29 -8.66 5.96
C THR A 63 -9.16 -7.64 5.83
N GLY A 64 -8.64 -7.44 4.62
CA GLY A 64 -7.61 -6.46 4.31
C GLY A 64 -7.27 -6.48 2.84
N TYR A 65 -6.56 -5.46 2.38
CA TYR A 65 -6.06 -5.41 1.01
C TYR A 65 -4.70 -4.71 0.93
N ALA A 66 -3.98 -4.98 -0.16
CA ALA A 66 -2.72 -4.34 -0.49
C ALA A 66 -2.56 -4.19 -2.00
N SER A 67 -1.89 -3.14 -2.42
CA SER A 67 -1.53 -2.88 -3.82
C SER A 67 -0.32 -1.94 -3.88
N PHE A 68 0.27 -1.81 -5.05
CA PHE A 68 1.23 -0.75 -5.33
C PHE A 68 0.92 -0.06 -6.66
N GLY A 69 1.49 1.11 -6.87
CA GLY A 69 1.45 1.86 -8.11
C GLY A 69 2.75 2.61 -8.33
N ASP A 70 2.83 3.33 -9.43
CA ASP A 70 4.00 4.16 -9.74
C ASP A 70 4.28 5.15 -8.62
N TRP A 71 5.57 5.27 -8.26
CA TRP A 71 6.01 6.29 -7.33
C TRP A 71 5.82 7.70 -7.89
N ARG A 72 6.26 7.90 -9.13
CA ARG A 72 6.16 9.15 -9.88
C ARG A 72 5.90 8.83 -11.35
N SER A 73 5.30 9.79 -12.07
CA SER A 73 4.89 9.61 -13.47
C SER A 73 6.01 9.74 -14.50
N PHE A 74 7.23 10.13 -14.10
CA PHE A 74 8.36 10.25 -15.04
C PHE A 74 9.00 8.89 -15.30
N ASP A 75 9.41 8.63 -16.55
CA ASP A 75 10.00 7.37 -17.00
C ASP A 75 11.20 6.90 -16.17
N GLY A 76 11.99 7.84 -15.63
CA GLY A 76 13.13 7.54 -14.76
C GLY A 76 12.75 6.84 -13.45
N PHE A 77 11.46 6.87 -13.04
CA PHE A 77 10.95 6.20 -11.84
C PHE A 77 10.26 4.86 -12.12
N ARG A 78 10.30 4.35 -13.35
CA ARG A 78 9.58 3.12 -13.77
C ARG A 78 9.89 1.86 -12.95
N HIS A 79 11.04 1.83 -12.29
CA HIS A 79 11.45 0.72 -11.42
C HIS A 79 11.11 0.93 -9.94
N THR A 80 10.45 2.04 -9.60
CA THR A 80 10.06 2.38 -8.23
C THR A 80 8.54 2.39 -8.10
N VAL A 81 8.05 1.72 -7.08
CA VAL A 81 6.61 1.68 -6.75
C VAL A 81 6.39 2.16 -5.33
N GLU A 82 5.21 2.72 -5.10
CA GLU A 82 4.69 3.01 -3.75
C GLU A 82 3.52 2.09 -3.44
N HIS A 83 3.55 1.47 -2.27
CA HIS A 83 2.50 0.54 -1.86
C HIS A 83 1.51 1.16 -0.88
N SER A 84 0.37 0.47 -0.76
CA SER A 84 -0.62 0.67 0.29
C SER A 84 -1.01 -0.67 0.86
N VAL A 85 -1.18 -0.76 2.18
CA VAL A 85 -1.68 -1.93 2.89
C VAL A 85 -2.63 -1.50 4.01
N TYR A 86 -3.84 -2.05 4.01
CA TYR A 86 -4.86 -1.73 5.00
C TYR A 86 -5.54 -3.01 5.48
N VAL A 87 -5.84 -3.07 6.78
CA VAL A 87 -6.52 -4.19 7.42
C VAL A 87 -7.79 -3.67 8.09
N HIS A 88 -8.88 -4.39 7.90
CA HIS A 88 -10.16 -4.09 8.54
C HIS A 88 -9.97 -3.98 10.07
N PRO A 89 -10.58 -3.00 10.75
CA PRO A 89 -10.34 -2.74 12.17
C PRO A 89 -10.56 -3.97 13.05
N ASP A 90 -11.60 -4.75 12.81
CA ASP A 90 -11.93 -5.95 13.58
C ASP A 90 -10.95 -7.13 13.38
N HIS A 91 -10.06 -7.01 12.40
CA HIS A 91 -9.07 -8.03 12.05
C HIS A 91 -7.63 -7.59 12.27
N GLN A 92 -7.39 -6.42 12.86
CA GLN A 92 -6.07 -5.94 13.22
C GLN A 92 -5.42 -6.77 14.35
N GLY A 93 -4.11 -6.64 14.52
CA GLY A 93 -3.37 -7.37 15.57
C GLY A 93 -3.13 -8.86 15.29
N LYS A 94 -3.64 -9.42 14.18
CA LYS A 94 -3.51 -10.83 13.79
C LYS A 94 -2.39 -11.10 12.79
N GLY A 95 -1.51 -10.13 12.55
CA GLY A 95 -0.39 -10.25 11.61
C GLY A 95 -0.78 -10.18 10.12
N LEU A 96 -2.02 -9.79 9.78
CA LEU A 96 -2.51 -9.71 8.41
C LEU A 96 -1.73 -8.70 7.55
N GLY A 97 -1.46 -7.51 8.10
CA GLY A 97 -0.68 -6.50 7.40
C GLY A 97 0.70 -7.00 6.99
N ARG A 98 1.38 -7.75 7.87
CA ARG A 98 2.66 -8.38 7.55
C ARG A 98 2.54 -9.39 6.41
N LYS A 99 1.54 -10.26 6.45
CA LYS A 99 1.33 -11.28 5.42
C LYS A 99 1.00 -10.66 4.07
N LEU A 100 0.11 -9.65 4.04
CA LEU A 100 -0.23 -8.92 2.83
C LEU A 100 0.99 -8.20 2.24
N LEU A 101 1.75 -7.49 3.08
CA LEU A 101 2.92 -6.75 2.62
C LEU A 101 4.04 -7.69 2.17
N SER A 102 4.30 -8.81 2.88
CA SER A 102 5.28 -9.81 2.43
C SER A 102 4.93 -10.35 1.05
N ARG A 103 3.67 -10.74 0.82
CA ARG A 103 3.23 -11.21 -0.49
C ARG A 103 3.33 -10.11 -1.55
N LEU A 104 2.99 -8.88 -1.22
CA LEU A 104 3.08 -7.74 -2.15
C LEU A 104 4.53 -7.43 -2.55
N ILE A 105 5.49 -7.61 -1.64
CA ILE A 105 6.93 -7.49 -1.92
C ILE A 105 7.36 -8.52 -2.98
N ASP A 106 6.89 -9.77 -2.86
CA ASP A 106 7.20 -10.81 -3.84
C ASP A 106 6.59 -10.47 -5.21
N GLU A 107 5.34 -10.00 -5.26
CA GLU A 107 4.71 -9.54 -6.50
C GLU A 107 5.48 -8.37 -7.15
N ALA A 108 6.03 -7.45 -6.34
CA ALA A 108 6.83 -6.33 -6.89
C ALA A 108 8.15 -6.82 -7.49
N ARG A 109 8.78 -7.83 -6.90
CA ARG A 109 9.96 -8.50 -7.47
C ARG A 109 9.62 -9.18 -8.79
N ASP A 110 8.50 -9.91 -8.83
CA ASP A 110 8.02 -10.59 -10.04
C ASP A 110 7.66 -9.61 -11.16
N CYS A 111 7.20 -8.39 -10.80
CA CYS A 111 7.02 -7.27 -11.73
C CYS A 111 8.32 -6.57 -12.15
N GLY A 112 9.50 -7.05 -11.72
CA GLY A 112 10.79 -6.47 -12.08
C GLY A 112 11.06 -5.08 -11.46
N LYS A 113 10.38 -4.74 -10.37
CA LYS A 113 10.64 -3.48 -9.67
C LYS A 113 11.90 -3.57 -8.83
N HIS A 114 12.59 -2.44 -8.67
CA HIS A 114 13.85 -2.34 -7.94
C HIS A 114 13.70 -1.77 -6.54
N VAL A 115 12.80 -0.80 -6.37
CA VAL A 115 12.53 -0.16 -5.07
C VAL A 115 11.04 -0.09 -4.79
N MET A 116 10.68 -0.42 -3.56
CA MET A 116 9.34 -0.18 -3.01
C MET A 116 9.41 0.91 -1.93
N VAL A 117 8.56 1.92 -2.07
CA VAL A 117 8.44 3.05 -1.14
C VAL A 117 7.19 2.88 -0.29
N ALA A 118 7.30 3.25 0.98
CA ALA A 118 6.21 3.39 1.92
C ALA A 118 6.15 4.84 2.45
N GLY A 119 5.01 5.50 2.31
CA GLY A 119 4.72 6.78 2.95
C GLY A 119 3.89 6.54 4.21
N ILE A 120 4.42 6.89 5.38
CA ILE A 120 3.83 6.55 6.68
C ILE A 120 3.72 7.82 7.51
N GLU A 121 2.54 8.05 8.11
CA GLU A 121 2.39 9.12 9.11
C GLU A 121 3.38 8.86 10.26
N SER A 122 4.18 9.86 10.61
CA SER A 122 5.38 9.67 11.45
C SER A 122 5.10 9.21 12.89
N GLN A 123 3.87 9.35 13.38
CA GLN A 123 3.45 8.86 14.68
C GLN A 123 2.89 7.43 14.64
N ASN A 124 2.67 6.86 13.44
CA ASN A 124 2.18 5.50 13.30
C ASN A 124 3.29 4.46 13.55
N GLN A 125 3.64 4.28 14.83
CA GLN A 125 4.71 3.40 15.26
C GLN A 125 4.48 1.94 14.86
N ALA A 126 3.24 1.49 14.84
CA ALA A 126 2.90 0.12 14.43
C ALA A 126 3.27 -0.12 12.96
N SER A 127 2.96 0.84 12.08
CA SER A 127 3.32 0.77 10.66
C SER A 127 4.84 0.88 10.47
N LEU A 128 5.51 1.83 11.13
CA LEU A 128 6.96 1.97 11.06
C LEU A 128 7.67 0.68 11.50
N HIS A 129 7.23 0.07 12.60
CA HIS A 129 7.78 -1.18 13.08
C HIS A 129 7.54 -2.35 12.11
N LEU A 130 6.33 -2.45 11.55
CA LEU A 130 5.99 -3.46 10.55
C LEU A 130 6.95 -3.39 9.35
N HIS A 131 7.11 -2.20 8.78
CA HIS A 131 7.97 -1.98 7.62
C HIS A 131 9.44 -2.26 7.93
N HIS A 132 9.95 -1.76 9.06
CA HIS A 132 11.31 -2.05 9.51
C HIS A 132 11.54 -3.56 9.65
N SER A 133 10.58 -4.30 10.20
CA SER A 133 10.66 -5.76 10.36
C SER A 133 10.68 -6.55 9.06
N LEU A 134 10.33 -5.91 7.94
CA LEU A 134 10.39 -6.46 6.57
C LEU A 134 11.56 -5.91 5.76
N GLY A 135 12.49 -5.19 6.40
CA GLY A 135 13.71 -4.70 5.79
C GLY A 135 13.64 -3.30 5.18
N PHE A 136 12.51 -2.59 5.33
CA PHE A 136 12.45 -1.19 4.95
C PHE A 136 13.31 -0.33 5.87
N VAL A 137 13.95 0.68 5.30
CA VAL A 137 14.76 1.66 6.02
C VAL A 137 14.17 3.07 5.84
N VAL A 138 14.28 3.90 6.86
CA VAL A 138 13.87 5.31 6.77
C VAL A 138 14.81 6.06 5.84
N THR A 139 14.27 6.74 4.83
CA THR A 139 15.05 7.50 3.84
C THR A 139 14.74 8.99 3.86
N ALA A 140 13.59 9.41 4.36
CA ALA A 140 13.26 10.82 4.54
C ALA A 140 12.21 11.01 5.63
N GLN A 141 12.28 12.18 6.28
CA GLN A 141 11.25 12.68 7.18
C GLN A 141 10.87 14.09 6.74
N MET A 142 9.58 14.31 6.55
CA MET A 142 9.06 15.58 6.05
C MET A 142 8.06 16.15 7.07
N PRO A 143 8.48 17.14 7.88
CA PRO A 143 7.59 17.72 8.88
C PRO A 143 6.50 18.58 8.23
N GLN A 144 5.29 18.50 8.76
CA GLN A 144 4.14 19.36 8.46
C GLN A 144 3.73 19.39 6.97
N VAL A 145 3.97 18.32 6.23
CA VAL A 145 3.65 18.25 4.79
C VAL A 145 2.18 17.90 4.52
N GLY A 146 1.46 17.43 5.52
CA GLY A 146 0.04 17.09 5.40
C GLY A 146 -0.78 17.66 6.54
N THR A 147 -2.10 17.52 6.39
CA THR A 147 -3.05 17.92 7.44
C THR A 147 -4.21 16.94 7.49
N LYS A 148 -4.67 16.62 8.70
CA LYS A 148 -5.90 15.89 8.95
C LYS A 148 -6.39 16.12 10.38
N PHE A 149 -7.69 16.06 10.59
CA PHE A 149 -8.31 16.27 11.91
C PHE A 149 -7.84 17.57 12.60
N GLY A 150 -7.68 18.65 11.81
CA GLY A 150 -7.30 19.97 12.33
C GLY A 150 -5.85 20.08 12.81
N ARG A 151 -4.96 19.16 12.45
CA ARG A 151 -3.54 19.21 12.83
C ARG A 151 -2.61 18.98 11.63
N TRP A 152 -1.40 19.50 11.73
CA TRP A 152 -0.32 19.18 10.80
C TRP A 152 0.18 17.75 11.01
N LEU A 153 0.52 17.08 9.92
CA LEU A 153 1.05 15.71 9.94
C LEU A 153 2.43 15.67 9.30
N ASP A 154 3.31 14.89 9.93
CA ASP A 154 4.64 14.61 9.43
C ASP A 154 4.61 13.29 8.65
N LEU A 155 5.34 13.24 7.54
CA LEU A 155 5.48 12.06 6.70
C LEU A 155 6.88 11.45 6.83
N THR A 156 6.93 10.16 7.11
CA THR A 156 8.15 9.36 7.04
C THR A 156 8.11 8.50 5.79
N PHE A 157 9.11 8.66 4.92
CA PHE A 157 9.33 7.73 3.83
C PHE A 157 10.27 6.62 4.27
N MET A 158 9.87 5.40 3.97
CA MET A 158 10.72 4.21 4.08
C MET A 158 10.82 3.55 2.72
N GLN A 159 11.94 2.91 2.45
CA GLN A 159 12.12 2.17 1.20
C GLN A 159 12.73 0.79 1.43
N LEU A 160 12.37 -0.14 0.55
CA LEU A 160 12.95 -1.46 0.44
C LEU A 160 13.55 -1.61 -0.94
N GLN A 161 14.84 -1.98 -1.01
CA GLN A 161 15.47 -2.45 -2.24
C GLN A 161 15.03 -3.90 -2.48
N LEU A 162 14.43 -4.14 -3.65
CA LEU A 162 13.77 -5.41 -3.97
C LEU A 162 14.72 -6.46 -4.57
N ASP A 163 15.80 -5.99 -5.20
CA ASP A 163 16.81 -6.83 -5.85
C ASP A 163 18.22 -6.24 -5.73
N GLU A 164 19.20 -6.95 -6.23
CA GLU A 164 20.65 -6.59 -6.14
C GLU A 164 21.21 -6.08 -7.49
N ARG A 165 20.35 -5.73 -8.46
CA ARG A 165 20.82 -5.18 -9.75
C ARG A 165 21.65 -3.92 -9.53
N THR A 166 22.82 -3.88 -10.14
CA THR A 166 23.70 -2.71 -10.08
C THR A 166 23.40 -1.68 -11.17
N GLU A 167 22.71 -2.10 -12.22
CA GLU A 167 22.32 -1.25 -13.35
C GLU A 167 20.85 -1.48 -13.72
N PRO A 168 20.13 -0.44 -14.11
CA PRO A 168 18.76 -0.58 -14.60
C PRO A 168 18.75 -1.29 -15.95
N ASP A 169 17.60 -1.92 -16.27
CA ASP A 169 17.40 -2.51 -17.58
C ASP A 169 17.50 -1.42 -18.67
N THR A 170 18.22 -1.72 -19.73
CA THR A 170 18.26 -0.83 -20.89
C THR A 170 16.90 -0.82 -21.58
N ILE A 171 16.43 0.38 -21.91
CA ILE A 171 15.26 0.53 -22.78
C ILE A 171 15.69 0.06 -24.18
N GLY A 172 15.14 -1.07 -24.62
CA GLY A 172 15.32 -1.58 -25.97
C GLY A 172 14.57 -0.74 -26.98
#